data_694a8a9d53b3f7011e7a18f8879bf390
#
_entry.id   694a8a9d53b3f7011e7a18f8879bf390
#
_cell.length_a   1.000
_cell.length_b   1.000
_cell.length_c   1.000
_cell.angle_alpha   90.00
_cell.angle_beta   90.00
_cell.angle_gamma   90.00
#
_symmetry.space_group_name_H-M   'P 1'
#
loop_
_entity.id
_entity.type
_entity.pdbx_description
1 polymer ?
#
loop_
_entity_poly.entity_id
_entity_poly.type
_entity_poly.pdbx_seq_one_letter_code
_entity_poly.pdbx_strand_id
1 'polypeptide(L)'
;MDTSMVQYTLRPKDIKKASSLLEISECDLMKFNALKLLNTSYIRALLIRADFEKLTNGLHYLESHDKRYRYPEVIKALAREYGIGPKAVSVILHGKDEKIFFCTRCGVRITAQGYRDRGGLCSNCYADTMEI
;
A
#
# COMPACT_ATOMS: atom_id res chain seq x y z
N MET A 1 9.67 -9.90 -25.41
CA MET A 1 9.84 -8.69 -24.60
C MET A 1 9.26 -8.91 -23.21
N ASP A 2 9.99 -8.53 -22.24
CA ASP A 2 9.56 -8.72 -20.86
C ASP A 2 8.49 -7.67 -20.51
N THR A 3 7.33 -8.12 -20.05
CA THR A 3 6.24 -7.22 -19.67
C THR A 3 6.61 -6.36 -18.48
N SER A 4 7.59 -6.79 -17.66
CA SER A 4 8.04 -5.98 -16.52
C SER A 4 8.71 -4.68 -16.97
N MET A 5 9.11 -4.59 -18.24
CA MET A 5 9.69 -3.38 -18.81
C MET A 5 8.63 -2.36 -19.18
N VAL A 6 7.36 -2.74 -19.21
CA VAL A 6 6.28 -1.82 -19.53
C VAL A 6 5.98 -1.01 -18.28
N GLN A 7 6.29 0.28 -18.34
CA GLN A 7 6.05 1.18 -17.22
C GLN A 7 4.71 1.87 -17.39
N TYR A 8 4.14 2.24 -16.27
CA TYR A 8 2.91 3.01 -16.25
C TYR A 8 3.15 4.38 -16.90
N THR A 9 2.27 4.75 -17.81
CA THR A 9 2.34 6.06 -18.46
C THR A 9 1.54 7.06 -17.65
N LEU A 10 2.19 8.13 -17.20
CA LEU A 10 1.54 9.15 -16.41
C LEU A 10 0.58 9.96 -17.28
N ARG A 11 -0.65 10.09 -16.82
CA ARG A 11 -1.68 10.90 -17.46
C ARG A 11 -1.58 12.34 -16.99
N PRO A 12 -2.14 13.33 -17.72
CA PRO A 12 -2.12 14.72 -17.24
C PRO A 12 -2.66 14.88 -15.81
N LYS A 13 -3.72 14.15 -15.46
CA LYS A 13 -4.27 14.19 -14.10
C LYS A 13 -3.31 13.60 -13.07
N ASP A 14 -2.50 12.63 -13.47
CA ASP A 14 -1.49 12.04 -12.58
C ASP A 14 -0.38 13.04 -12.29
N ILE A 15 0.07 13.76 -13.31
CA ILE A 15 1.07 14.81 -13.15
C ILE A 15 0.58 15.89 -12.18
N LYS A 16 -0.67 16.29 -12.32
CA LYS A 16 -1.25 17.31 -11.44
C LYS A 16 -1.32 16.83 -9.98
N LYS A 17 -1.77 15.60 -9.77
CA LYS A 17 -1.83 15.02 -8.43
C LYS A 17 -0.44 14.86 -7.83
N ALA A 18 0.50 14.33 -8.61
CA ALA A 18 1.86 14.13 -8.14
C ALA A 18 2.55 15.44 -7.80
N SER A 19 2.31 16.48 -8.60
CA SER A 19 2.82 17.82 -8.33
C SER A 19 2.41 18.28 -6.93
N SER A 20 1.16 18.10 -6.60
CA SER A 20 0.64 18.48 -5.28
C SER A 20 1.25 17.64 -4.17
N LEU A 21 1.31 16.32 -4.36
CA LEU A 21 1.81 15.41 -3.32
C LEU A 21 3.31 15.55 -3.07
N LEU A 22 4.08 15.77 -4.12
CA LEU A 22 5.54 15.81 -4.03
C LEU A 22 6.07 17.23 -3.87
N GLU A 23 5.20 18.22 -3.98
CA GLU A 23 5.58 19.63 -3.93
C GLU A 23 6.61 19.99 -5.00
N ILE A 24 6.43 19.43 -6.19
CA ILE A 24 7.27 19.67 -7.38
C ILE A 24 6.36 20.27 -8.45
N SER A 25 6.83 21.27 -9.17
CA SER A 25 6.01 21.90 -10.22
C SER A 25 5.61 20.89 -11.30
N GLU A 26 4.44 21.08 -11.88
CA GLU A 26 3.98 20.22 -12.99
C GLU A 26 4.95 20.27 -14.15
N CYS A 27 5.50 21.45 -14.43
CA CYS A 27 6.46 21.64 -15.50
C CYS A 27 7.71 20.78 -15.31
N ASP A 28 8.25 20.78 -14.08
CA ASP A 28 9.42 19.98 -13.74
C ASP A 28 9.12 18.49 -13.82
N LEU A 29 7.95 18.06 -13.32
CA LEU A 29 7.53 16.67 -13.42
C LEU A 29 7.41 16.22 -14.86
N MET A 30 6.86 17.06 -15.72
CA MET A 30 6.74 16.75 -17.14
C MET A 30 8.10 16.61 -17.80
N LYS A 31 9.05 17.46 -17.44
CA LYS A 31 10.42 17.36 -17.94
C LYS A 31 11.09 16.06 -17.50
N PHE A 32 10.99 15.74 -16.22
CA PHE A 32 11.57 14.52 -15.67
C PHE A 32 10.95 13.29 -16.33
N ASN A 33 9.64 13.33 -16.53
CA ASN A 33 8.93 12.21 -17.17
C ASN A 33 9.39 12.05 -18.62
N ALA A 34 9.52 13.16 -19.38
CA ALA A 34 9.99 13.12 -20.74
C ALA A 34 11.42 12.57 -20.85
N LEU A 35 12.26 12.86 -19.87
CA LEU A 35 13.63 12.36 -19.81
C LEU A 35 13.72 10.95 -19.22
N LYS A 36 12.59 10.36 -18.86
CA LYS A 36 12.50 9.02 -18.25
C LYS A 36 13.27 8.91 -16.94
N LEU A 37 13.28 9.98 -16.18
CA LEU A 37 13.94 10.03 -14.88
C LEU A 37 13.00 9.65 -13.73
N LEU A 38 11.71 9.54 -13.98
CA LEU A 38 10.72 9.18 -12.98
C LEU A 38 10.47 7.69 -12.95
N ASN A 39 10.38 7.14 -11.75
CA ASN A 39 9.84 5.80 -11.55
C ASN A 39 8.31 5.92 -11.55
N THR A 40 7.70 5.68 -12.71
CA THR A 40 6.26 5.86 -12.86
C THR A 40 5.44 4.87 -12.03
N SER A 41 5.98 3.69 -11.78
CA SER A 41 5.31 2.72 -10.91
C SER A 41 5.26 3.21 -9.46
N TYR A 42 6.32 3.84 -8.99
CA TYR A 42 6.35 4.44 -7.66
C TYR A 42 5.35 5.60 -7.56
N ILE A 43 5.31 6.45 -8.59
CA ILE A 43 4.36 7.55 -8.64
C ILE A 43 2.92 7.01 -8.60
N ARG A 44 2.63 5.98 -9.41
CA ARG A 44 1.31 5.37 -9.40
C ARG A 44 0.94 4.85 -8.00
N ALA A 45 1.88 4.20 -7.32
CA ALA A 45 1.63 3.72 -5.97
C ALA A 45 1.31 4.85 -5.00
N LEU A 46 2.02 5.96 -5.09
CA LEU A 46 1.72 7.15 -4.28
C LEU A 46 0.30 7.67 -4.54
N LEU A 47 -0.08 7.74 -5.81
CA LEU A 47 -1.40 8.24 -6.19
C LEU A 47 -2.50 7.30 -5.71
N ILE A 48 -2.29 6.00 -5.81
CA ILE A 48 -3.25 5.01 -5.33
C ILE A 48 -3.45 5.15 -3.83
N ARG A 49 -2.37 5.29 -3.07
CA ARG A 49 -2.46 5.47 -1.61
C ARG A 49 -3.23 6.74 -1.25
N ALA A 50 -2.93 7.83 -1.94
CA ALA A 50 -3.59 9.11 -1.70
C ALA A 50 -5.08 9.03 -2.04
N ASP A 51 -5.43 8.42 -3.17
CA ASP A 51 -6.81 8.27 -3.60
C ASP A 51 -7.59 7.36 -2.64
N PHE A 52 -6.96 6.28 -2.19
CA PHE A 52 -7.59 5.37 -1.23
C PHE A 52 -7.95 6.11 0.07
N GLU A 53 -7.01 6.86 0.60
CA GLU A 53 -7.25 7.60 1.83
C GLU A 53 -8.34 8.64 1.65
N LYS A 54 -8.34 9.33 0.53
CA LYS A 54 -9.37 10.31 0.20
C LYS A 54 -10.75 9.68 0.08
N LEU A 55 -10.85 8.54 -0.61
CA LEU A 55 -12.12 7.86 -0.83
C LEU A 55 -12.68 7.23 0.44
N THR A 56 -11.83 6.85 1.36
CA THR A 56 -12.26 6.26 2.63
C THR A 56 -12.33 7.29 3.75
N ASN A 57 -11.88 8.53 3.51
CA ASN A 57 -11.85 9.61 4.52
C ASN A 57 -11.10 9.20 5.79
N GLY A 58 -10.16 8.27 5.66
CA GLY A 58 -9.42 7.79 6.83
C GLY A 58 -10.21 6.93 7.80
N LEU A 59 -11.47 6.66 7.50
CA LEU A 59 -12.34 5.90 8.42
C LEU A 59 -11.86 4.46 8.62
N HIS A 60 -11.10 3.94 7.69
CA HIS A 60 -10.57 2.59 7.80
C HIS A 60 -9.73 2.37 9.05
N TYR A 61 -9.20 3.43 9.65
CA TYR A 61 -8.45 3.31 10.90
C TYR A 61 -9.35 3.12 12.10
N LEU A 62 -10.60 3.50 11.98
CA LEU A 62 -11.51 3.52 13.13
C LEU A 62 -12.46 2.34 13.17
N GLU A 63 -12.69 1.66 12.06
CA GLU A 63 -13.82 0.77 11.93
C GLU A 63 -13.54 -0.71 12.03
N SER A 64 -12.30 -1.15 11.82
CA SER A 64 -12.07 -2.59 11.77
C SER A 64 -10.62 -2.96 12.02
N HIS A 65 -10.42 -4.13 12.62
CA HIS A 65 -9.12 -4.74 12.74
C HIS A 65 -8.64 -5.31 11.40
N ASP A 66 -9.54 -5.65 10.51
CA ASP A 66 -9.23 -6.17 9.18
C ASP A 66 -9.50 -5.16 8.09
N LYS A 67 -8.93 -4.00 8.24
CA LYS A 67 -9.18 -2.85 7.37
C LYS A 67 -8.89 -3.10 5.91
N ARG A 68 -7.94 -3.95 5.61
CA ARG A 68 -7.55 -4.26 4.24
C ARG A 68 -8.65 -4.97 3.44
N TYR A 69 -9.63 -5.55 4.13
CA TYR A 69 -10.75 -6.24 3.48
C TYR A 69 -12.02 -5.42 3.45
N ARG A 70 -11.98 -4.24 4.04
CA ARG A 70 -13.18 -3.44 4.25
C ARG A 70 -13.69 -2.70 3.02
N TYR A 71 -12.82 -2.41 2.09
CA TYR A 71 -13.17 -1.53 0.98
C TYR A 71 -12.95 -2.21 -0.37
N PRO A 72 -13.58 -3.39 -0.62
CA PRO A 72 -13.35 -4.08 -1.89
C PRO A 72 -13.81 -3.26 -3.09
N GLU A 73 -14.87 -2.46 -2.94
CA GLU A 73 -15.36 -1.62 -4.03
C GLU A 73 -14.38 -0.50 -4.37
N VAL A 74 -13.77 0.10 -3.36
CA VAL A 74 -12.76 1.13 -3.56
C VAL A 74 -11.53 0.53 -4.24
N ILE A 75 -11.09 -0.65 -3.79
CA ILE A 75 -9.95 -1.34 -4.38
C ILE A 75 -10.21 -1.65 -5.85
N LYS A 76 -11.41 -2.15 -6.19
CA LYS A 76 -11.78 -2.42 -7.58
C LYS A 76 -11.81 -1.16 -8.42
N ALA A 77 -12.32 -0.06 -7.86
CA ALA A 77 -12.38 1.21 -8.57
C ALA A 77 -10.97 1.73 -8.86
N LEU A 78 -10.07 1.65 -7.88
CA LEU A 78 -8.67 2.06 -8.07
C LEU A 78 -7.95 1.18 -9.09
N ALA A 79 -8.22 -0.13 -9.06
CA ALA A 79 -7.66 -1.06 -10.02
C ALA A 79 -8.03 -0.66 -11.45
N ARG A 80 -9.28 -0.34 -11.68
CA ARG A 80 -9.75 0.12 -13.00
C ARG A 80 -9.15 1.47 -13.36
N GLU A 81 -9.09 2.39 -12.41
CA GLU A 81 -8.56 3.73 -12.66
C GLU A 81 -7.10 3.71 -13.07
N TYR A 82 -6.31 2.86 -12.46
CA TYR A 82 -4.86 2.82 -12.70
C TYR A 82 -4.41 1.66 -13.58
N GLY A 83 -5.33 0.87 -14.09
CA GLY A 83 -5.02 -0.18 -15.07
C GLY A 83 -4.25 -1.36 -14.50
N ILE A 84 -4.48 -1.72 -13.25
CA ILE A 84 -3.86 -2.87 -12.61
C ILE A 84 -4.92 -3.74 -11.96
N GLY A 85 -4.53 -4.93 -11.51
CA GLY A 85 -5.47 -5.83 -10.85
C GLY A 85 -5.76 -5.43 -9.41
N PRO A 86 -6.89 -5.86 -8.86
CA PRO A 86 -7.23 -5.57 -7.46
C PRO A 86 -6.18 -6.08 -6.47
N LYS A 87 -5.57 -7.22 -6.75
CA LYS A 87 -4.51 -7.76 -5.89
C LYS A 87 -3.31 -6.83 -5.85
N ALA A 88 -2.94 -6.25 -7.01
CA ALA A 88 -1.83 -5.30 -7.07
C ALA A 88 -2.14 -4.05 -6.26
N VAL A 89 -3.38 -3.56 -6.31
CA VAL A 89 -3.80 -2.43 -5.47
C VAL A 89 -3.67 -2.79 -4.00
N SER A 90 -4.11 -3.98 -3.60
CA SER A 90 -4.01 -4.42 -2.21
C SER A 90 -2.56 -4.49 -1.74
N VAL A 91 -1.66 -4.97 -2.58
CA VAL A 91 -0.23 -5.01 -2.27
C VAL A 91 0.31 -3.60 -2.06
N ILE A 92 -0.06 -2.66 -2.91
CA ILE A 92 0.37 -1.27 -2.79
C ILE A 92 -0.12 -0.65 -1.48
N LEU A 93 -1.37 -0.93 -1.11
CA LEU A 93 -1.98 -0.33 0.07
C LEU A 93 -1.48 -0.95 1.37
N HIS A 94 -1.22 -2.24 1.37
CA HIS A 94 -0.97 -3.00 2.60
C HIS A 94 0.42 -3.63 2.65
N GLY A 95 1.25 -3.35 1.65
CA GLY A 95 2.58 -3.92 1.56
C GLY A 95 2.62 -5.17 0.70
N LYS A 96 3.77 -5.81 0.68
CA LYS A 96 3.97 -7.01 -0.14
C LYS A 96 2.95 -8.08 0.19
N ASP A 97 2.77 -9.00 -0.76
CA ASP A 97 1.84 -10.12 -0.63
C ASP A 97 2.36 -11.11 0.42
N GLU A 98 2.44 -10.64 1.65
CA GLU A 98 2.86 -11.45 2.79
C GLU A 98 1.65 -11.70 3.65
N LYS A 99 1.62 -12.87 4.26
CA LYS A 99 0.61 -13.17 5.25
C LYS A 99 0.78 -12.21 6.42
N ILE A 100 -0.34 -11.74 6.92
CA ILE A 100 -0.34 -10.92 8.11
C ILE A 100 -0.54 -11.83 9.31
N PHE A 101 0.30 -11.66 10.30
CA PHE A 101 0.30 -12.48 11.49
C PHE A 101 -0.17 -11.68 12.69
N PHE A 102 -0.90 -12.36 13.55
CA PHE A 102 -1.39 -11.78 14.79
C PHE A 102 -0.98 -12.67 15.94
N CYS A 103 -0.73 -12.07 17.10
CA CYS A 103 -0.49 -12.84 18.31
C CYS A 103 -1.72 -13.71 18.59
N THR A 104 -1.50 -15.01 18.75
CA THR A 104 -2.59 -15.95 18.98
C THR A 104 -3.25 -15.78 20.34
N ARG A 105 -2.60 -15.08 21.26
CA ARG A 105 -3.11 -14.88 22.61
C ARG A 105 -3.82 -13.54 22.77
N CYS A 106 -3.21 -12.44 22.36
CA CYS A 106 -3.77 -11.10 22.57
C CYS A 106 -4.28 -10.44 21.30
N GLY A 107 -4.01 -11.00 20.12
CA GLY A 107 -4.52 -10.48 18.87
C GLY A 107 -3.79 -9.28 18.29
N VAL A 108 -2.68 -8.87 18.89
CA VAL A 108 -1.91 -7.74 18.35
C VAL A 108 -1.16 -8.18 17.08
N ARG A 109 -1.02 -7.26 16.15
CA ARG A 109 -0.29 -7.56 14.90
C ARG A 109 1.20 -7.70 15.19
N ILE A 110 1.79 -8.75 14.65
CA ILE A 110 3.22 -9.02 14.79
C ILE A 110 3.84 -9.29 13.43
N THR A 111 5.17 -9.25 13.37
CA THR A 111 5.90 -9.54 12.14
C THR A 111 5.92 -11.05 11.87
N ALA A 112 6.12 -11.43 10.61
CA ALA A 112 6.28 -12.84 10.25
C ALA A 112 7.46 -13.45 11.01
N GLN A 113 8.55 -12.72 11.15
CA GLN A 113 9.72 -13.18 11.88
C GLN A 113 9.39 -13.42 13.36
N GLY A 114 8.70 -12.45 13.97
CA GLY A 114 8.29 -12.59 15.38
C GLY A 114 7.35 -13.77 15.59
N TYR A 115 6.43 -13.98 14.64
CA TYR A 115 5.52 -15.12 14.72
C TYR A 115 6.31 -16.44 14.73
N ARG A 116 7.28 -16.57 13.84
CA ARG A 116 8.11 -17.79 13.77
C ARG A 116 8.97 -17.95 15.01
N ASP A 117 9.60 -16.88 15.46
CA ASP A 117 10.55 -16.93 16.59
C ASP A 117 9.87 -17.19 17.92
N ARG A 118 8.63 -16.74 18.06
CA ARG A 118 7.92 -16.80 19.34
C ARG A 118 6.70 -17.73 19.30
N GLY A 119 6.62 -18.59 18.33
CA GLY A 119 5.55 -19.57 18.25
C GLY A 119 4.16 -18.97 18.17
N GLY A 120 4.02 -17.86 17.45
CA GLY A 120 2.72 -17.20 17.28
C GLY A 120 2.38 -16.17 18.34
N LEU A 121 3.34 -15.76 19.16
CA LEU A 121 3.10 -14.80 20.24
C LEU A 121 3.82 -13.47 19.99
N CYS A 122 3.25 -12.39 20.49
CA CYS A 122 3.96 -11.12 20.56
C CYS A 122 5.00 -11.19 21.68
N SER A 123 5.91 -10.21 21.71
CA SER A 123 6.98 -10.20 22.72
C SER A 123 6.46 -10.21 24.14
N ASN A 124 5.37 -9.47 24.41
CA ASN A 124 4.80 -9.40 25.75
C ASN A 124 4.19 -10.74 26.19
N CYS A 125 3.39 -11.36 25.31
CA CYS A 125 2.80 -12.67 25.64
C CYS A 125 3.85 -13.76 25.77
N TYR A 126 4.87 -13.69 24.93
CA TYR A 126 5.99 -14.64 24.99
C TYR A 126 6.74 -14.52 26.32
N ALA A 127 7.01 -13.28 26.74
CA ALA A 127 7.66 -13.02 28.01
C ALA A 127 6.85 -13.59 29.17
N ASP A 128 5.52 -13.44 29.11
CA ASP A 128 4.63 -14.00 30.15
C ASP A 128 4.77 -15.52 30.24
N THR A 129 4.94 -16.22 29.11
CA THR A 129 5.09 -17.68 29.12
C THR A 129 6.44 -18.11 29.66
N MET A 130 7.43 -17.23 29.61
CA MET A 130 8.77 -17.52 30.10
C MET A 130 8.94 -17.25 31.60
N GLU A 131 7.98 -16.56 32.20
CA GLU A 131 7.99 -16.29 33.63
C GLU A 131 7.32 -17.43 34.39
N ILE A 132 8.07 -18.39 34.79
CA ILE A 132 7.54 -19.52 35.55
C ILE A 132 8.27 -19.63 36.86
#